data_4a444f19e462bc32db206e69313834c2
#
_entry.id   4a444f19e462bc32db206e69313834c2
#
_cell.length_a   1.000
_cell.length_b   1.000
_cell.length_c   1.000
_cell.angle_alpha   90.00
_cell.angle_beta   90.00
_cell.angle_gamma   90.00
#
_symmetry.space_group_name_H-M   'P 1'
#
loop_
_entity.id
_entity.type
_entity.pdbx_description
1 polymer ?
#
loop_
_entity_poly.entity_id
_entity_poly.type
_entity_poly.pdbx_seq_one_letter_code
_entity_poly.pdbx_strand_id
1 'polypeptide(L)'
;MQYTLTAARSSRKDIDKRRKLGLINGGRAVKTLGTPNIDLSKFFASPPTHQINGQTVDAKTLMNSVSMVSMKLDSDNVEHVKYLTTEGLNKKQRLGFLREIRKELNADLFELSTCNRVLYVSFNVTCEELESSVLKTASLSSAPFQHFTGIDVWRHLVKVCSGLDSFILGELQVMSQFRGSVAWHRKHGLLSDINGSFFEHVVSANRMIRREFGFNQTTESMLNLATSALEEIIPANQSTPSIVLGFGEMGSKAVEVLLSLGQTDITVISRSPEEAALRNPEIAAKVTMMTFEEWKSSNVSPNLIISTIRNKVATYDKSNPIPSDSKAVIMDFSWPPSIDASGVSKNHELFGTEYWIRASHRLGIEWDYSSTIEKSEAMISQIQQRFMDALTDKTRAKFRAFMYQTLEALSQQWEQSEHAEDSSTQLGAFSREIATWICNQDGPFTTVELDNMVLSTDRQINPTLLKRVASDVNETI
;
A
#
# COMPACT_ATOMS: atom_id res chain seq x y z
N MET A 1 -2.97 18.62 36.02
CA MET A 1 -2.16 17.42 36.36
C MET A 1 -1.60 16.91 35.01
N GLN A 2 -0.29 16.96 34.86
CA GLN A 2 0.35 16.36 33.66
C GLN A 2 0.37 14.85 33.90
N TYR A 3 -0.47 14.12 33.16
CA TYR A 3 -0.32 12.67 33.07
C TYR A 3 0.88 12.37 32.18
N THR A 4 1.98 12.08 32.81
CA THR A 4 3.17 11.51 32.15
C THR A 4 2.89 10.02 31.98
N LEU A 5 2.70 9.57 30.73
CA LEU A 5 2.65 8.14 30.40
C LEU A 5 3.95 7.47 30.86
N THR A 6 3.89 6.79 32.00
CA THR A 6 4.97 5.92 32.47
C THR A 6 4.79 4.51 31.91
N ALA A 7 4.70 4.40 30.57
CA ALA A 7 4.67 3.11 29.86
C ALA A 7 5.92 2.23 30.11
N ALA A 8 6.79 2.65 31.03
CA ALA A 8 8.16 2.18 31.06
C ALA A 8 8.45 0.96 31.94
N ARG A 9 7.56 0.49 32.81
CA ARG A 9 7.96 -0.55 33.77
C ARG A 9 7.62 -1.99 33.39
N SER A 10 6.59 -2.25 32.59
CA SER A 10 6.36 -3.61 32.07
C SER A 10 7.27 -3.95 30.87
N SER A 11 7.70 -2.95 30.13
CA SER A 11 8.45 -3.07 28.87
C SER A 11 9.88 -3.62 29.05
N ARG A 12 10.58 -3.32 30.13
CA ARG A 12 11.95 -3.84 30.33
C ARG A 12 12.00 -5.37 30.42
N LYS A 13 11.03 -5.99 31.08
CA LYS A 13 10.94 -7.46 31.15
C LYS A 13 10.61 -8.07 29.80
N ASP A 14 9.81 -7.39 28.98
CA ASP A 14 9.46 -7.86 27.64
C ASP A 14 10.58 -7.62 26.62
N ILE A 15 11.32 -6.53 26.73
CA ILE A 15 12.54 -6.31 25.93
C ILE A 15 13.60 -7.37 26.26
N ASP A 16 13.81 -7.69 27.53
CA ASP A 16 14.74 -8.76 27.93
C ASP A 16 14.24 -10.16 27.51
N LYS A 17 12.92 -10.38 27.50
CA LYS A 17 12.32 -11.62 27.02
C LYS A 17 12.47 -11.73 25.50
N ARG A 18 12.32 -10.63 24.77
CA ARG A 18 12.54 -10.56 23.31
C ARG A 18 14.02 -10.73 22.95
N ARG A 19 14.95 -10.17 23.71
CA ARG A 19 16.39 -10.45 23.57
C ARG A 19 16.74 -11.92 23.84
N LYS A 20 16.11 -12.57 24.83
CA LYS A 20 16.28 -14.01 25.14
C LYS A 20 15.62 -14.92 24.09
N LEU A 21 14.57 -14.47 23.39
CA LEU A 21 13.89 -15.23 22.33
C LEU A 21 14.60 -15.12 20.97
N GLY A 22 15.77 -14.48 20.88
CA GLY A 22 16.53 -14.40 19.64
C GLY A 22 15.94 -13.47 18.58
N LEU A 23 14.98 -12.62 18.93
CA LEU A 23 14.37 -11.65 18.04
C LEU A 23 15.31 -10.51 17.63
N ILE A 24 16.47 -10.41 18.31
CA ILE A 24 17.56 -9.46 18.03
C ILE A 24 18.87 -10.25 18.01
N ASN A 25 18.97 -11.26 17.18
CA ASN A 25 20.24 -11.95 16.97
C ASN A 25 20.91 -11.44 15.72
N GLY A 26 21.98 -10.69 15.92
CA GLY A 26 22.97 -10.42 14.90
C GLY A 26 23.59 -11.73 14.40
N GLY A 27 23.77 -11.83 13.09
CA GLY A 27 24.73 -12.75 12.51
C GLY A 27 24.24 -14.10 12.01
N ARG A 28 22.97 -14.28 11.64
CA ARG A 28 22.63 -15.39 10.73
C ARG A 28 22.86 -14.96 9.29
N ALA A 29 23.71 -15.72 8.60
CA ALA A 29 23.84 -15.63 7.16
C ALA A 29 22.44 -15.54 6.52
N VAL A 30 22.22 -14.51 5.71
CA VAL A 30 20.95 -14.31 4.99
C VAL A 30 20.68 -15.59 4.22
N LYS A 31 19.73 -16.40 4.67
CA LYS A 31 19.23 -17.53 3.90
C LYS A 31 18.79 -16.96 2.56
N THR A 32 19.27 -17.57 1.49
CA THR A 32 18.86 -17.22 0.12
C THR A 32 17.34 -17.26 0.05
N LEU A 33 16.75 -16.07 0.06
CA LEU A 33 15.31 -15.91 -0.06
C LEU A 33 14.93 -16.34 -1.47
N GLY A 34 14.01 -17.30 -1.59
CA GLY A 34 13.49 -17.72 -2.90
C GLY A 34 12.89 -16.54 -3.65
N THR A 35 13.02 -16.51 -4.96
CA THR A 35 12.29 -15.54 -5.81
C THR A 35 10.80 -15.70 -5.55
N PRO A 36 10.04 -14.61 -5.38
CA PRO A 36 8.59 -14.72 -5.27
C PRO A 36 8.03 -15.44 -6.50
N ASN A 37 7.20 -16.45 -6.28
CA ASN A 37 6.56 -17.18 -7.37
C ASN A 37 5.36 -16.36 -7.90
N ILE A 38 5.66 -15.21 -8.54
CA ILE A 38 4.67 -14.33 -9.16
C ILE A 38 4.88 -14.36 -10.66
N ASP A 39 3.79 -14.54 -11.38
CA ASP A 39 3.81 -14.44 -12.83
C ASP A 39 3.96 -12.98 -13.28
N LEU A 40 5.19 -12.52 -13.38
CA LEU A 40 5.52 -11.19 -13.89
C LEU A 40 5.10 -11.00 -15.35
N SER A 41 4.74 -12.07 -16.08
CA SER A 41 4.26 -11.93 -17.46
C SER A 41 2.95 -11.18 -17.55
N LYS A 42 2.17 -11.18 -16.47
CA LYS A 42 0.92 -10.42 -16.38
C LYS A 42 1.14 -8.92 -16.14
N PHE A 43 2.30 -8.52 -15.66
CA PHE A 43 2.61 -7.11 -15.43
C PHE A 43 2.77 -6.31 -16.73
N PHE A 44 3.19 -6.98 -17.81
CA PHE A 44 3.37 -6.38 -19.13
C PHE A 44 2.47 -7.07 -20.15
N ALA A 45 1.32 -6.49 -20.42
CA ALA A 45 0.33 -7.05 -21.36
C ALA A 45 0.75 -6.93 -22.80
N SER A 46 1.53 -5.93 -23.15
CA SER A 46 2.03 -5.71 -24.50
C SER A 46 3.44 -6.25 -24.62
N PRO A 47 3.78 -6.92 -25.74
CA PRO A 47 5.17 -7.07 -26.11
C PRO A 47 5.79 -5.68 -26.09
N PRO A 48 7.09 -5.53 -25.75
CA PRO A 48 7.74 -4.24 -25.85
C PRO A 48 7.48 -3.70 -27.24
N THR A 49 6.71 -2.61 -27.30
CA THR A 49 6.43 -1.92 -28.57
C THR A 49 7.75 -1.42 -29.07
N HIS A 50 8.06 -1.80 -30.32
CA HIS A 50 9.30 -1.50 -30.99
C HIS A 50 9.51 -0.01 -31.00
N GLN A 51 10.62 0.43 -30.45
CA GLN A 51 11.22 1.67 -30.86
C GLN A 51 12.46 1.31 -31.66
N ILE A 52 12.38 1.57 -32.95
CA ILE A 52 13.46 1.61 -33.90
C ILE A 52 14.43 2.67 -33.37
N ASN A 53 15.33 2.29 -32.58
CA ASN A 53 16.55 2.93 -32.10
C ASN A 53 17.24 1.96 -31.14
N GLY A 54 16.97 0.65 -31.27
CA GLY A 54 17.67 -0.40 -30.55
C GLY A 54 17.58 -0.35 -29.02
N GLN A 55 16.63 0.41 -28.48
CA GLN A 55 16.38 0.36 -27.04
C GLN A 55 15.56 -0.88 -26.72
N THR A 56 16.23 -1.90 -26.21
CA THR A 56 15.54 -2.91 -25.42
C THR A 56 14.81 -2.20 -24.28
N VAL A 57 13.49 -2.35 -24.21
CA VAL A 57 12.72 -1.84 -23.06
C VAL A 57 13.25 -2.54 -21.83
N ASP A 58 14.08 -1.87 -21.05
CA ASP A 58 14.60 -2.41 -19.81
C ASP A 58 13.50 -2.38 -18.72
N ALA A 59 13.70 -3.18 -17.69
CA ALA A 59 12.77 -3.25 -16.58
C ALA A 59 12.59 -1.90 -15.86
N LYS A 60 13.60 -1.04 -15.89
CA LYS A 60 13.57 0.29 -15.29
C LYS A 60 12.62 1.23 -16.05
N THR A 61 12.72 1.23 -17.39
CA THR A 61 11.80 2.01 -18.25
C THR A 61 10.36 1.60 -18.05
N LEU A 62 10.09 0.28 -17.95
CA LEU A 62 8.74 -0.22 -17.69
C LEU A 62 8.24 0.17 -16.28
N MET A 63 9.11 0.12 -15.29
CA MET A 63 8.76 0.58 -13.95
C MET A 63 8.46 2.07 -13.89
N ASN A 64 9.09 2.91 -14.71
CA ASN A 64 8.85 4.35 -14.75
C ASN A 64 7.41 4.73 -15.15
N SER A 65 6.63 3.78 -15.65
CA SER A 65 5.20 4.00 -15.91
C SER A 65 4.32 4.09 -14.66
N VAL A 66 4.87 3.77 -13.49
CA VAL A 66 4.13 3.78 -12.22
C VAL A 66 4.38 5.09 -11.49
N SER A 67 3.32 5.78 -11.11
CA SER A 67 3.36 7.03 -10.34
C SER A 67 2.53 6.92 -9.08
N MET A 68 2.98 7.57 -8.02
CA MET A 68 2.27 7.61 -6.75
C MET A 68 2.39 8.99 -6.11
N VAL A 69 1.27 9.45 -5.54
CA VAL A 69 1.23 10.57 -4.61
C VAL A 69 0.82 10.06 -3.24
N SER A 70 1.54 10.46 -2.21
CA SER A 70 1.34 9.97 -0.85
C SER A 70 1.45 11.09 0.16
N MET A 71 0.60 11.04 1.16
CA MET A 71 0.63 11.93 2.32
C MET A 71 0.49 11.12 3.58
N LYS A 72 1.50 11.18 4.45
CA LYS A 72 1.45 10.62 5.79
C LYS A 72 0.84 11.64 6.73
N LEU A 73 -0.02 11.19 7.63
CA LEU A 73 -0.66 12.05 8.62
C LEU A 73 0.37 12.58 9.61
N ASP A 74 0.36 13.89 9.80
CA ASP A 74 1.05 14.60 10.86
C ASP A 74 0.20 15.79 11.36
N SER A 75 0.70 16.53 12.35
CA SER A 75 -0.01 17.67 12.93
C SER A 75 -0.32 18.80 11.93
N ASP A 76 0.51 18.94 10.90
CA ASP A 76 0.46 20.07 9.97
C ASP A 76 -0.46 19.79 8.77
N ASN A 77 -0.74 18.50 8.47
CA ASN A 77 -1.52 18.12 7.29
C ASN A 77 -2.86 17.45 7.59
N VAL A 78 -3.27 17.35 8.85
CA VAL A 78 -4.53 16.70 9.30
C VAL A 78 -5.72 17.14 8.45
N GLU A 79 -5.89 18.44 8.22
CA GLU A 79 -7.01 18.99 7.44
C GLU A 79 -6.96 18.53 5.98
N HIS A 80 -5.80 18.50 5.34
CA HIS A 80 -5.66 18.01 3.96
C HIS A 80 -6.01 16.52 3.86
N VAL A 81 -5.45 15.71 4.75
CA VAL A 81 -5.71 14.25 4.75
C VAL A 81 -7.19 13.96 4.97
N LYS A 82 -7.88 14.73 5.81
CA LYS A 82 -9.32 14.61 6.06
C LYS A 82 -10.17 14.74 4.78
N TYR A 83 -9.83 15.66 3.88
CA TYR A 83 -10.55 15.83 2.61
C TYR A 83 -10.16 14.77 1.56
N LEU A 84 -8.92 14.31 1.58
CA LEU A 84 -8.36 13.37 0.61
C LEU A 84 -8.64 11.90 0.93
N THR A 85 -8.81 11.57 2.22
CA THR A 85 -9.07 10.19 2.63
C THR A 85 -10.46 9.70 2.21
N THR A 86 -10.56 8.43 1.81
CA THR A 86 -11.85 7.76 1.60
C THR A 86 -12.37 7.03 2.85
N GLU A 87 -11.60 7.06 3.95
CA GLU A 87 -12.09 6.59 5.25
C GLU A 87 -13.31 7.39 5.70
N GLY A 88 -14.28 6.72 6.28
CA GLY A 88 -15.55 7.34 6.68
C GLY A 88 -16.58 7.52 5.55
N LEU A 89 -16.22 7.33 4.28
CA LEU A 89 -17.18 7.30 3.18
C LEU A 89 -17.92 5.95 3.12
N ASN A 90 -19.21 5.98 2.77
CA ASN A 90 -19.91 4.75 2.46
C ASN A 90 -19.43 4.16 1.11
N LYS A 91 -19.73 2.88 0.85
CA LYS A 91 -19.25 2.17 -0.36
C LYS A 91 -19.60 2.88 -1.66
N LYS A 92 -20.79 3.50 -1.76
CA LYS A 92 -21.23 4.20 -2.98
C LYS A 92 -20.46 5.51 -3.17
N GLN A 93 -20.28 6.27 -2.09
CA GLN A 93 -19.52 7.52 -2.12
C GLN A 93 -18.05 7.28 -2.46
N ARG A 94 -17.40 6.29 -1.81
CA ARG A 94 -16.01 5.91 -2.10
C ARG A 94 -15.85 5.52 -3.57
N LEU A 95 -16.72 4.67 -4.08
CA LEU A 95 -16.67 4.23 -5.47
C LEU A 95 -16.89 5.39 -6.45
N GLY A 96 -17.81 6.30 -6.15
CA GLY A 96 -18.05 7.51 -6.94
C GLY A 96 -16.82 8.39 -7.04
N PHE A 97 -16.22 8.71 -5.90
CA PHE A 97 -15.00 9.53 -5.80
C PHE A 97 -13.83 8.94 -6.61
N LEU A 98 -13.55 7.65 -6.44
CA LEU A 98 -12.45 6.99 -7.15
C LEU A 98 -12.72 6.80 -8.65
N ARG A 99 -13.97 6.60 -9.06
CA ARG A 99 -14.34 6.52 -10.49
C ARG A 99 -14.18 7.86 -11.19
N GLU A 100 -14.42 8.96 -10.52
CA GLU A 100 -14.23 10.30 -11.07
C GLU A 100 -12.76 10.55 -11.38
N ILE A 101 -11.86 10.29 -10.42
CA ILE A 101 -10.41 10.38 -10.63
C ILE A 101 -9.97 9.47 -11.77
N ARG A 102 -10.37 8.18 -11.75
CA ARG A 102 -10.01 7.22 -12.79
C ARG A 102 -10.47 7.64 -14.18
N LYS A 103 -11.67 8.21 -14.28
CA LYS A 103 -12.24 8.69 -15.56
C LYS A 103 -11.44 9.87 -16.10
N GLU A 104 -11.03 10.80 -15.25
CA GLU A 104 -10.25 11.96 -15.67
C GLU A 104 -8.85 11.54 -16.13
N LEU A 105 -8.19 10.65 -15.41
CA LEU A 105 -6.87 10.13 -15.78
C LEU A 105 -6.89 9.18 -16.99
N ASN A 106 -8.04 8.59 -17.30
CA ASN A 106 -8.17 7.48 -18.26
C ASN A 106 -7.15 6.35 -18.02
N ALA A 107 -6.85 6.08 -16.77
CA ALA A 107 -5.82 5.14 -16.31
C ALA A 107 -6.30 4.32 -15.12
N ASP A 108 -5.63 3.19 -14.85
CA ASP A 108 -5.89 2.41 -13.66
C ASP A 108 -5.52 3.20 -12.40
N LEU A 109 -6.34 3.05 -11.37
CA LEU A 109 -6.20 3.76 -10.11
C LEU A 109 -6.26 2.78 -8.95
N PHE A 110 -5.32 2.91 -8.04
CA PHE A 110 -5.33 2.28 -6.72
C PHE A 110 -5.28 3.35 -5.63
N GLU A 111 -6.05 3.17 -4.58
CA GLU A 111 -6.05 4.05 -3.42
C GLU A 111 -5.94 3.23 -2.14
N LEU A 112 -5.14 3.73 -1.22
CA LEU A 112 -5.08 3.25 0.15
C LEU A 112 -5.24 4.41 1.12
N SER A 113 -6.36 4.42 1.83
CA SER A 113 -6.59 5.28 2.99
C SER A 113 -6.51 4.45 4.26
N THR A 114 -5.79 4.94 5.24
CA THR A 114 -5.67 4.36 6.58
C THR A 114 -5.69 5.48 7.61
N CYS A 115 -5.72 5.15 8.89
CA CYS A 115 -5.61 6.14 9.97
C CYS A 115 -4.27 6.92 9.97
N ASN A 116 -3.29 6.49 9.18
CA ASN A 116 -1.94 7.05 9.17
C ASN A 116 -1.59 7.75 7.86
N ARG A 117 -2.29 7.48 6.76
CA ARG A 117 -1.96 8.03 5.45
C ARG A 117 -3.07 7.92 4.44
N VAL A 118 -2.94 8.71 3.40
CA VAL A 118 -3.63 8.53 2.12
C VAL A 118 -2.59 8.46 1.00
N LEU A 119 -2.74 7.49 0.10
CA LEU A 119 -1.92 7.40 -1.10
C LEU A 119 -2.75 6.96 -2.31
N TYR A 120 -2.34 7.45 -3.48
CA TYR A 120 -2.91 7.12 -4.77
C TYR A 120 -1.81 6.65 -5.69
N VAL A 121 -2.04 5.54 -6.41
CA VAL A 121 -1.11 4.98 -7.41
C VAL A 121 -1.84 4.90 -8.74
N SER A 122 -1.17 5.31 -9.80
CA SER A 122 -1.67 5.17 -11.16
C SER A 122 -0.56 4.73 -12.11
N PHE A 123 -0.93 4.41 -13.35
CA PHE A 123 -0.04 3.83 -14.35
C PHE A 123 -0.13 4.63 -15.64
N ASN A 124 1.01 4.89 -16.28
CA ASN A 124 1.14 5.67 -17.51
C ASN A 124 0.63 7.12 -17.40
N VAL A 125 0.71 7.70 -16.20
CA VAL A 125 0.44 9.12 -15.93
C VAL A 125 1.58 9.69 -15.07
N THR A 126 1.78 11.00 -15.08
CA THR A 126 2.77 11.66 -14.21
C THR A 126 2.22 11.84 -12.80
N CYS A 127 3.09 12.15 -11.84
CA CYS A 127 2.66 12.48 -10.48
C CYS A 127 1.81 13.75 -10.46
N GLU A 128 2.14 14.73 -11.28
CA GLU A 128 1.44 16.00 -11.40
C GLU A 128 0.02 15.82 -11.94
N GLU A 129 -0.16 14.97 -12.97
CA GLU A 129 -1.48 14.64 -13.50
C GLU A 129 -2.33 13.90 -12.45
N LEU A 130 -1.71 12.93 -11.75
CA LEU A 130 -2.38 12.19 -10.68
C LEU A 130 -2.80 13.11 -9.53
N GLU A 131 -1.88 13.96 -9.05
CA GLU A 131 -2.17 14.94 -8.00
C GLU A 131 -3.27 15.91 -8.41
N SER A 132 -3.17 16.49 -9.60
CA SER A 132 -4.17 17.43 -10.14
C SER A 132 -5.57 16.82 -10.16
N SER A 133 -5.70 15.58 -10.63
CA SER A 133 -6.99 14.88 -10.68
C SER A 133 -7.54 14.58 -9.29
N VAL A 134 -6.67 14.16 -8.35
CA VAL A 134 -7.07 13.91 -6.95
C VAL A 134 -7.53 15.21 -6.27
N LEU A 135 -6.77 16.29 -6.38
CA LEU A 135 -7.08 17.57 -5.78
C LEU A 135 -8.38 18.17 -6.34
N LYS A 136 -8.57 18.12 -7.65
CA LYS A 136 -9.78 18.57 -8.31
C LYS A 136 -11.01 17.82 -7.82
N THR A 137 -10.95 16.49 -7.73
CA THR A 137 -12.05 15.65 -7.24
C THR A 137 -12.34 15.91 -5.76
N ALA A 138 -11.31 16.19 -4.96
CA ALA A 138 -11.44 16.58 -3.56
C ALA A 138 -11.83 18.03 -3.33
N SER A 139 -11.92 18.85 -4.40
CA SER A 139 -12.17 20.31 -4.34
C SER A 139 -11.12 21.06 -3.51
N LEU A 140 -9.86 20.67 -3.62
CA LEU A 140 -8.71 21.31 -3.00
C LEU A 140 -7.85 22.01 -4.05
N SER A 141 -7.24 23.14 -3.67
CA SER A 141 -6.31 23.88 -4.53
C SER A 141 -4.89 23.32 -4.49
N SER A 142 -4.48 22.77 -3.35
CA SER A 142 -3.16 22.18 -3.14
C SER A 142 -3.18 21.23 -1.94
N ALA A 143 -2.20 20.33 -1.88
CA ALA A 143 -1.90 19.52 -0.70
C ALA A 143 -0.41 19.13 -0.72
N PRO A 144 0.25 18.94 0.45
CA PRO A 144 1.67 18.62 0.53
C PRO A 144 1.93 17.14 0.24
N PHE A 145 1.62 16.67 -0.97
CA PHE A 145 1.90 15.33 -1.41
C PHE A 145 3.41 15.10 -1.61
N GLN A 146 3.85 13.92 -1.23
CA GLN A 146 5.14 13.37 -1.66
C GLN A 146 4.94 12.57 -2.95
N HIS A 147 5.80 12.80 -3.92
CA HIS A 147 5.78 12.16 -5.23
C HIS A 147 6.77 11.00 -5.29
N PHE A 148 6.33 9.88 -5.85
CA PHE A 148 7.16 8.71 -6.09
C PHE A 148 6.92 8.19 -7.50
N THR A 149 7.97 7.75 -8.17
CA THR A 149 7.88 7.17 -9.51
C THR A 149 8.64 5.85 -9.58
N GLY A 150 8.19 4.98 -10.45
CA GLY A 150 8.94 3.78 -10.79
C GLY A 150 9.17 2.85 -9.61
N ILE A 151 10.43 2.47 -9.43
CA ILE A 151 10.85 1.53 -8.39
C ILE A 151 10.67 2.11 -6.97
N ASP A 152 10.68 3.42 -6.81
CA ASP A 152 10.47 4.07 -5.52
C ASP A 152 9.02 3.92 -5.05
N VAL A 153 8.06 3.83 -5.97
CA VAL A 153 6.67 3.46 -5.64
C VAL A 153 6.64 2.06 -5.01
N TRP A 154 7.27 1.09 -5.65
CA TRP A 154 7.35 -0.28 -5.12
C TRP A 154 8.00 -0.30 -3.74
N ARG A 155 9.14 0.38 -3.58
CA ARG A 155 9.88 0.47 -2.33
C ARG A 155 9.05 1.09 -1.20
N HIS A 156 8.38 2.19 -1.48
CA HIS A 156 7.51 2.86 -0.50
C HIS A 156 6.33 1.98 -0.11
N LEU A 157 5.65 1.35 -1.07
CA LEU A 157 4.53 0.44 -0.79
C LEU A 157 4.97 -0.78 0.04
N VAL A 158 6.16 -1.32 -0.20
CA VAL A 158 6.70 -2.42 0.61
C VAL A 158 6.92 -1.97 2.06
N LYS A 159 7.46 -0.77 2.30
CA LYS A 159 7.62 -0.21 3.64
C LYS A 159 6.26 -0.01 4.33
N VAL A 160 5.31 0.56 3.62
CA VAL A 160 3.94 0.76 4.12
C VAL A 160 3.29 -0.58 4.49
N CYS A 161 3.30 -1.55 3.58
CA CYS A 161 2.68 -2.86 3.79
C CYS A 161 3.31 -3.67 4.91
N SER A 162 4.62 -3.56 5.11
CA SER A 162 5.32 -4.27 6.18
C SER A 162 5.18 -3.60 7.55
N GLY A 163 4.58 -2.41 7.60
CA GLY A 163 4.45 -1.62 8.81
C GLY A 163 5.74 -0.92 9.22
N LEU A 164 6.74 -0.86 8.33
CA LEU A 164 8.00 -0.14 8.59
C LEU A 164 7.82 1.37 8.58
N ASP A 165 6.77 1.85 7.91
CA ASP A 165 6.40 3.26 7.85
C ASP A 165 5.04 3.53 8.56
N SER A 166 4.66 2.69 9.51
CA SER A 166 3.49 2.88 10.36
C SER A 166 3.87 3.61 11.65
N PHE A 167 2.87 4.17 12.35
CA PHE A 167 3.08 4.75 13.69
C PHE A 167 3.59 3.70 14.67
N ILE A 168 3.12 2.47 14.53
CA ILE A 168 3.58 1.33 15.30
C ILE A 168 4.30 0.38 14.35
N LEU A 169 5.59 0.15 14.61
CA LEU A 169 6.43 -0.67 13.76
C LEU A 169 5.89 -2.10 13.67
N GLY A 170 5.72 -2.57 12.44
CA GLY A 170 5.25 -3.94 12.18
C GLY A 170 3.74 -4.14 12.33
N GLU A 171 2.93 -3.08 12.39
CA GLU A 171 1.47 -3.17 12.51
C GLU A 171 0.85 -4.10 11.45
N LEU A 172 0.04 -5.07 11.90
CA LEU A 172 -0.57 -6.08 11.03
C LEU A 172 -1.72 -5.56 10.19
N GLN A 173 -2.46 -4.56 10.70
CA GLN A 173 -3.66 -4.06 10.05
C GLN A 173 -3.39 -3.51 8.66
N VAL A 174 -2.26 -2.79 8.48
CA VAL A 174 -1.92 -2.16 7.19
C VAL A 174 -1.83 -3.17 6.06
N MET A 175 -1.22 -4.35 6.30
CA MET A 175 -1.15 -5.41 5.29
C MET A 175 -2.53 -5.94 4.91
N SER A 176 -3.41 -6.13 5.90
CA SER A 176 -4.78 -6.60 5.67
C SER A 176 -5.58 -5.57 4.88
N GLN A 177 -5.48 -4.29 5.26
CA GLN A 177 -6.11 -3.16 4.56
C GLN A 177 -5.61 -3.05 3.11
N PHE A 178 -4.29 -3.15 2.90
CA PHE A 178 -3.71 -3.11 1.55
C PHE A 178 -4.23 -4.24 0.66
N ARG A 179 -4.19 -5.48 1.12
CA ARG A 179 -4.72 -6.63 0.36
C ARG A 179 -6.21 -6.50 0.08
N GLY A 180 -6.98 -6.07 1.08
CA GLY A 180 -8.40 -5.81 0.93
C GLY A 180 -8.68 -4.70 -0.10
N SER A 181 -7.88 -3.63 -0.08
CA SER A 181 -7.97 -2.54 -1.05
C SER A 181 -7.65 -3.00 -2.47
N VAL A 182 -6.57 -3.75 -2.69
CA VAL A 182 -6.24 -4.31 -4.02
C VAL A 182 -7.39 -5.16 -4.56
N ALA A 183 -7.91 -6.09 -3.76
CA ALA A 183 -9.03 -6.94 -4.16
C ALA A 183 -10.29 -6.12 -4.47
N TRP A 184 -10.57 -5.08 -3.66
CA TRP A 184 -11.71 -4.21 -3.85
C TRP A 184 -11.60 -3.38 -5.14
N HIS A 185 -10.43 -2.80 -5.43
CA HIS A 185 -10.20 -2.02 -6.66
C HIS A 185 -10.35 -2.88 -7.93
N ARG A 186 -9.80 -4.10 -7.91
CA ARG A 186 -9.98 -5.06 -9.01
C ARG A 186 -11.46 -5.40 -9.22
N LYS A 187 -12.17 -5.75 -8.15
CA LYS A 187 -13.60 -6.09 -8.21
C LYS A 187 -14.47 -4.97 -8.79
N HIS A 188 -14.09 -3.71 -8.57
CA HIS A 188 -14.88 -2.56 -9.03
C HIS A 188 -14.39 -1.96 -10.35
N GLY A 189 -13.43 -2.62 -11.03
CA GLY A 189 -12.89 -2.21 -12.31
C GLY A 189 -12.06 -0.93 -12.25
N LEU A 190 -11.52 -0.59 -11.09
CA LEU A 190 -10.59 0.54 -10.91
C LEU A 190 -9.16 0.16 -11.23
N LEU A 191 -8.83 -1.12 -11.14
CA LEU A 191 -7.51 -1.69 -11.33
C LEU A 191 -7.62 -2.93 -12.22
N SER A 192 -6.87 -2.98 -13.31
CA SER A 192 -6.78 -4.14 -14.21
C SER A 192 -6.00 -5.29 -13.54
N ASP A 193 -6.17 -6.51 -14.07
CA ASP A 193 -5.41 -7.66 -13.58
C ASP A 193 -3.92 -7.53 -13.82
N ILE A 194 -3.54 -6.86 -14.90
CA ILE A 194 -2.15 -6.62 -15.29
C ILE A 194 -1.47 -5.76 -14.23
N ASN A 195 -2.00 -4.58 -13.98
CA ASN A 195 -1.45 -3.65 -12.99
C ASN A 195 -1.65 -4.17 -11.55
N GLY A 196 -2.68 -5.00 -11.33
CA GLY A 196 -2.89 -5.70 -10.07
C GLY A 196 -1.73 -6.61 -9.68
N SER A 197 -1.02 -7.18 -10.63
CA SER A 197 0.15 -8.05 -10.35
C SER A 197 1.32 -7.31 -9.71
N PHE A 198 1.46 -6.01 -9.95
CA PHE A 198 2.42 -5.15 -9.26
C PHE A 198 2.19 -5.16 -7.73
N PHE A 199 0.95 -5.00 -7.31
CA PHE A 199 0.59 -5.01 -5.88
C PHE A 199 0.73 -6.40 -5.25
N GLU A 200 0.50 -7.47 -6.01
CA GLU A 200 0.74 -8.85 -5.54
C GLU A 200 2.22 -9.07 -5.23
N HIS A 201 3.11 -8.49 -6.03
CA HIS A 201 4.54 -8.53 -5.76
C HIS A 201 4.90 -7.76 -4.48
N VAL A 202 4.32 -6.58 -4.25
CA VAL A 202 4.48 -5.83 -3.00
C VAL A 202 4.04 -6.67 -1.80
N VAL A 203 2.90 -7.36 -1.89
CA VAL A 203 2.40 -8.27 -0.83
C VAL A 203 3.36 -9.42 -0.58
N SER A 204 3.97 -9.98 -1.63
CA SER A 204 4.95 -11.06 -1.50
C SER A 204 6.23 -10.60 -0.80
N ALA A 205 6.77 -9.45 -1.21
CA ALA A 205 7.93 -8.83 -0.58
C ALA A 205 7.69 -8.54 0.91
N ASN A 206 6.52 -7.99 1.23
CA ASN A 206 6.09 -7.76 2.60
C ASN A 206 6.11 -9.04 3.45
N ARG A 207 5.59 -10.16 2.96
CA ARG A 207 5.60 -11.44 3.70
C ARG A 207 7.03 -11.88 4.05
N MET A 208 8.00 -11.65 3.17
CA MET A 208 9.40 -11.98 3.39
C MET A 208 9.97 -11.12 4.51
N ILE A 209 9.76 -9.81 4.47
CA ILE A 209 10.22 -8.86 5.48
C ILE A 209 9.62 -9.16 6.84
N ARG A 210 8.31 -9.33 6.92
CA ARG A 210 7.61 -9.61 8.17
C ARG A 210 8.08 -10.90 8.84
N ARG A 211 8.37 -11.94 8.04
CA ARG A 211 8.90 -13.20 8.56
C ARG A 211 10.30 -13.03 9.13
N GLU A 212 11.16 -12.27 8.47
CA GLU A 212 12.55 -12.06 8.90
C GLU A 212 12.63 -11.24 10.19
N PHE A 213 11.85 -10.17 10.29
CA PHE A 213 11.82 -9.30 11.47
C PHE A 213 10.87 -9.80 12.57
N GLY A 214 10.21 -10.92 12.38
CA GLY A 214 9.30 -11.49 13.39
C GLY A 214 8.01 -10.68 13.61
N PHE A 215 7.66 -9.76 12.72
CA PHE A 215 6.45 -8.92 12.85
C PHE A 215 5.14 -9.71 12.88
N ASN A 216 5.15 -10.98 12.49
CA ASN A 216 3.98 -11.86 12.60
C ASN A 216 3.62 -12.21 14.06
N GLN A 217 4.53 -11.96 14.98
CA GLN A 217 4.37 -12.24 16.42
C GLN A 217 4.05 -10.96 17.21
N THR A 218 4.17 -9.79 16.59
CA THR A 218 3.85 -8.52 17.25
C THR A 218 2.36 -8.27 17.17
N THR A 219 1.71 -8.27 18.32
CA THR A 219 0.30 -7.89 18.50
C THR A 219 0.16 -6.39 18.74
N GLU A 220 1.24 -5.64 18.61
CA GLU A 220 1.24 -4.20 18.87
C GLU A 220 0.46 -3.47 17.79
N SER A 221 -0.57 -2.81 18.22
CA SER A 221 -1.49 -2.04 17.40
C SER A 221 -1.86 -0.77 18.15
N MET A 222 -2.54 0.17 17.48
CA MET A 222 -3.18 1.32 18.15
C MET A 222 -4.01 0.89 19.37
N LEU A 223 -4.53 -0.33 19.35
CA LEU A 223 -5.28 -0.91 20.45
C LEU A 223 -4.40 -1.15 21.68
N ASN A 224 -3.15 -1.62 21.53
CA ASN A 224 -2.25 -1.83 22.67
C ASN A 224 -1.82 -0.49 23.29
N LEU A 225 -1.62 0.52 22.45
CA LEU A 225 -1.39 1.89 22.88
C LEU A 225 -2.60 2.41 23.68
N ALA A 226 -3.79 2.14 23.20
CA ALA A 226 -5.04 2.44 23.88
C ALA A 226 -5.18 1.65 25.19
N THR A 227 -4.81 0.37 25.20
CA THR A 227 -4.85 -0.46 26.40
C THR A 227 -3.94 0.10 27.49
N SER A 228 -2.68 0.43 27.12
CA SER A 228 -1.74 1.03 28.08
C SER A 228 -2.24 2.37 28.63
N ALA A 229 -2.83 3.19 27.78
CA ALA A 229 -3.43 4.45 28.22
C ALA A 229 -4.67 4.23 29.11
N LEU A 230 -5.48 3.22 28.83
CA LEU A 230 -6.63 2.86 29.67
C LEU A 230 -6.18 2.32 31.03
N GLU A 231 -5.14 1.50 31.10
CA GLU A 231 -4.55 0.99 32.35
C GLU A 231 -4.04 2.12 33.24
N GLU A 232 -3.55 3.23 32.68
CA GLU A 232 -3.12 4.41 33.45
C GLU A 232 -4.31 5.27 33.95
N ILE A 233 -5.38 5.34 33.15
CA ILE A 233 -6.54 6.21 33.42
C ILE A 233 -7.54 5.54 34.35
N ILE A 234 -7.74 4.23 34.22
CA ILE A 234 -8.70 3.47 35.00
C ILE A 234 -8.05 3.07 36.35
N PRO A 235 -8.56 3.56 37.47
CA PRO A 235 -8.06 3.15 38.78
C PRO A 235 -8.25 1.65 39.00
N ALA A 236 -7.22 0.97 39.48
CA ALA A 236 -7.32 -0.45 39.82
C ALA A 236 -8.43 -0.71 40.83
N ASN A 237 -9.29 -1.68 40.54
CA ASN A 237 -10.42 -2.11 41.40
C ASN A 237 -11.55 -1.08 41.61
N GLN A 238 -11.68 -0.09 40.74
CA GLN A 238 -12.84 0.80 40.73
C GLN A 238 -13.63 0.60 39.43
N SER A 239 -14.98 0.46 39.56
CA SER A 239 -15.85 0.51 38.38
C SER A 239 -15.95 1.94 37.88
N THR A 240 -15.55 2.14 36.62
CA THR A 240 -15.58 3.44 35.95
C THR A 240 -16.69 3.42 34.90
N PRO A 241 -17.81 4.15 35.11
CA PRO A 241 -18.88 4.24 34.10
C PRO A 241 -18.27 4.65 32.76
N SER A 242 -18.35 3.76 31.78
CA SER A 242 -17.65 3.90 30.50
C SER A 242 -18.63 3.85 29.32
N ILE A 243 -18.46 4.76 28.36
CA ILE A 243 -19.20 4.74 27.11
C ILE A 243 -18.26 4.42 25.96
N VAL A 244 -18.68 3.48 25.09
CA VAL A 244 -18.00 3.16 23.83
C VAL A 244 -18.87 3.57 22.66
N LEU A 245 -18.44 4.56 21.90
CA LEU A 245 -19.12 5.07 20.71
C LEU A 245 -18.70 4.28 19.47
N GLY A 246 -19.62 3.51 18.92
CA GLY A 246 -19.37 2.60 17.80
C GLY A 246 -19.03 1.18 18.27
N PHE A 247 -19.63 0.17 17.62
CA PHE A 247 -19.42 -1.25 17.92
C PHE A 247 -18.94 -2.02 16.67
N GLY A 248 -18.00 -1.42 15.93
CA GLY A 248 -17.24 -2.08 14.89
C GLY A 248 -16.07 -2.88 15.47
N GLU A 249 -15.13 -3.29 14.65
CA GLU A 249 -13.95 -4.06 15.09
C GLU A 249 -13.18 -3.39 16.25
N MET A 250 -12.89 -2.07 16.12
CA MET A 250 -12.20 -1.33 17.16
C MET A 250 -13.03 -1.15 18.44
N GLY A 251 -14.35 -0.87 18.28
CA GLY A 251 -15.23 -0.71 19.43
C GLY A 251 -15.40 -2.00 20.22
N SER A 252 -15.58 -3.14 19.55
CA SER A 252 -15.64 -4.45 20.20
C SER A 252 -14.37 -4.76 20.98
N LYS A 253 -13.22 -4.46 20.41
CA LYS A 253 -11.91 -4.65 21.08
C LYS A 253 -11.73 -3.70 22.26
N ALA A 254 -12.18 -2.46 22.15
CA ALA A 254 -12.16 -1.53 23.28
C ALA A 254 -12.99 -2.05 24.46
N VAL A 255 -14.17 -2.63 24.17
CA VAL A 255 -15.00 -3.29 25.19
C VAL A 255 -14.29 -4.51 25.79
N GLU A 256 -13.65 -5.36 24.97
CA GLU A 256 -12.87 -6.51 25.48
C GLU A 256 -11.76 -6.07 26.44
N VAL A 257 -11.07 -4.97 26.15
CA VAL A 257 -10.03 -4.41 27.02
C VAL A 257 -10.67 -3.92 28.33
N LEU A 258 -11.74 -3.15 28.27
CA LEU A 258 -12.44 -2.68 29.47
C LEU A 258 -12.89 -3.85 30.36
N LEU A 259 -13.48 -4.89 29.78
CA LEU A 259 -13.86 -6.10 30.50
C LEU A 259 -12.65 -6.82 31.11
N SER A 260 -11.52 -6.88 30.42
CA SER A 260 -10.28 -7.48 30.92
C SER A 260 -9.67 -6.71 32.10
N LEU A 261 -9.93 -5.39 32.15
CA LEU A 261 -9.57 -4.52 33.27
C LEU A 261 -10.61 -4.55 34.42
N GLY A 262 -11.56 -5.46 34.36
CA GLY A 262 -12.58 -5.66 35.41
C GLY A 262 -13.70 -4.63 35.39
N GLN A 263 -13.85 -3.84 34.31
CA GLN A 263 -14.93 -2.88 34.21
C GLN A 263 -16.25 -3.61 33.86
N THR A 264 -17.34 -3.28 34.57
CA THR A 264 -18.64 -3.89 34.40
C THR A 264 -19.75 -2.90 34.00
N ASP A 265 -19.53 -1.61 34.23
CA ASP A 265 -20.45 -0.53 33.85
C ASP A 265 -20.05 0.05 32.50
N ILE A 266 -20.35 -0.70 31.44
CA ILE A 266 -20.00 -0.35 30.07
C ILE A 266 -21.29 -0.18 29.26
N THR A 267 -21.45 1.00 28.65
CA THR A 267 -22.53 1.29 27.71
C THR A 267 -21.96 1.48 26.32
N VAL A 268 -22.46 0.73 25.35
CA VAL A 268 -22.10 0.83 23.94
C VAL A 268 -23.15 1.61 23.18
N ILE A 269 -22.73 2.65 22.47
CA ILE A 269 -23.60 3.48 21.64
C ILE A 269 -23.43 3.09 20.18
N SER A 270 -24.52 2.68 19.53
CA SER A 270 -24.51 2.26 18.12
C SER A 270 -25.72 2.85 17.37
N ARG A 271 -25.60 3.01 16.05
CA ARG A 271 -26.74 3.41 15.20
C ARG A 271 -27.80 2.32 15.10
N SER A 272 -27.41 1.07 15.20
CA SER A 272 -28.26 -0.11 15.14
C SER A 272 -27.77 -1.10 16.20
N PRO A 273 -28.17 -0.93 17.48
CA PRO A 273 -27.70 -1.78 18.58
C PRO A 273 -28.00 -3.27 18.37
N GLU A 274 -29.17 -3.60 17.84
CA GLU A 274 -29.56 -4.99 17.57
C GLU A 274 -28.69 -5.67 16.53
N GLU A 275 -28.42 -5.00 15.40
CA GLU A 275 -27.53 -5.53 14.38
C GLU A 275 -26.08 -5.62 14.87
N ALA A 276 -25.66 -4.68 15.69
CA ALA A 276 -24.34 -4.66 16.29
C ALA A 276 -24.16 -5.83 17.28
N ALA A 277 -25.18 -6.09 18.10
CA ALA A 277 -25.23 -7.22 19.03
C ALA A 277 -25.13 -8.58 18.29
N LEU A 278 -25.83 -8.72 17.18
CA LEU A 278 -25.79 -9.95 16.37
C LEU A 278 -24.40 -10.26 15.80
N ARG A 279 -23.57 -9.24 15.59
CA ARG A 279 -22.20 -9.44 15.07
C ARG A 279 -21.23 -9.95 16.15
N ASN A 280 -21.42 -9.55 17.41
CA ASN A 280 -20.58 -9.91 18.55
C ASN A 280 -21.44 -10.24 19.78
N PRO A 281 -22.20 -11.34 19.74
CA PRO A 281 -23.21 -11.64 20.77
C PRO A 281 -22.60 -11.88 22.16
N GLU A 282 -21.40 -12.46 22.22
CA GLU A 282 -20.71 -12.75 23.50
C GLU A 282 -20.32 -11.48 24.27
N ILE A 283 -19.90 -10.44 23.54
CA ILE A 283 -19.52 -9.15 24.12
C ILE A 283 -20.79 -8.35 24.42
N ALA A 284 -21.75 -8.35 23.49
CA ALA A 284 -23.01 -7.63 23.64
C ALA A 284 -23.81 -8.07 24.90
N ALA A 285 -23.74 -9.34 25.26
CA ALA A 285 -24.37 -9.88 26.47
C ALA A 285 -23.79 -9.33 27.79
N LYS A 286 -22.63 -8.70 27.75
CA LYS A 286 -21.90 -8.18 28.95
C LYS A 286 -21.98 -6.67 29.10
N VAL A 287 -22.67 -5.97 28.20
CA VAL A 287 -22.69 -4.51 28.15
C VAL A 287 -24.14 -4.02 27.93
N THR A 288 -24.40 -2.79 28.33
CA THR A 288 -25.63 -2.11 27.93
C THR A 288 -25.50 -1.54 26.54
N MET A 289 -26.50 -1.69 25.67
CA MET A 289 -26.45 -1.13 24.32
C MET A 289 -27.57 -0.11 24.14
N MET A 290 -27.25 1.02 23.54
CA MET A 290 -28.18 2.14 23.29
C MET A 290 -27.95 2.72 21.89
N THR A 291 -28.93 3.42 21.36
CA THR A 291 -28.81 4.31 20.22
C THR A 291 -28.21 5.66 20.64
N PHE A 292 -27.79 6.47 19.69
CA PHE A 292 -27.33 7.84 19.96
C PHE A 292 -28.42 8.74 20.53
N GLU A 293 -29.67 8.55 20.10
CA GLU A 293 -30.82 9.32 20.59
C GLU A 293 -31.21 8.94 22.02
N GLU A 294 -31.16 7.65 22.34
CA GLU A 294 -31.39 7.16 23.70
C GLU A 294 -30.33 7.70 24.65
N TRP A 295 -29.04 7.68 24.25
CA TRP A 295 -27.97 8.26 25.08
C TRP A 295 -28.20 9.76 25.30
N LYS A 296 -28.55 10.51 24.25
CA LYS A 296 -28.78 11.95 24.34
C LYS A 296 -29.91 12.31 25.31
N SER A 297 -30.91 11.43 25.45
CA SER A 297 -32.04 11.59 26.35
C SER A 297 -31.86 10.89 27.72
N SER A 298 -30.77 10.16 27.90
CA SER A 298 -30.46 9.44 29.14
C SER A 298 -29.75 10.32 30.17
N ASN A 299 -29.73 9.88 31.42
CA ASN A 299 -28.97 10.50 32.51
C ASN A 299 -27.64 9.79 32.74
N VAL A 300 -27.09 9.08 31.74
CA VAL A 300 -25.81 8.38 31.89
C VAL A 300 -24.68 9.41 31.96
N SER A 301 -23.96 9.38 33.08
CA SER A 301 -22.82 10.27 33.35
C SER A 301 -21.51 9.49 33.32
N PRO A 302 -20.87 9.35 32.18
CA PRO A 302 -19.62 8.59 32.04
C PRO A 302 -18.43 9.34 32.64
N ASN A 303 -17.47 8.58 33.17
CA ASN A 303 -16.14 9.09 33.49
C ASN A 303 -15.13 8.80 32.36
N LEU A 304 -15.48 7.88 31.44
CA LEU A 304 -14.67 7.52 30.29
C LEU A 304 -15.56 7.41 29.04
N ILE A 305 -15.14 8.05 27.96
CA ILE A 305 -15.76 7.95 26.65
C ILE A 305 -14.69 7.50 25.66
N ILE A 306 -14.92 6.37 24.98
CA ILE A 306 -14.06 5.87 23.92
C ILE A 306 -14.80 5.98 22.60
N SER A 307 -14.29 6.74 21.64
CA SER A 307 -14.88 6.83 20.32
C SER A 307 -14.11 6.03 19.27
N THR A 308 -14.88 5.25 18.50
CA THR A 308 -14.41 4.46 17.35
C THR A 308 -15.34 4.63 16.14
N ILE A 309 -16.04 5.77 16.08
CA ILE A 309 -16.99 6.09 15.01
C ILE A 309 -16.23 6.36 13.71
N ARG A 310 -16.76 5.82 12.60
CA ARG A 310 -16.21 6.08 11.26
C ARG A 310 -17.15 6.97 10.47
N ASN A 311 -16.93 8.27 10.53
CA ASN A 311 -17.63 9.28 9.72
C ASN A 311 -16.61 10.25 9.15
N LYS A 312 -16.89 10.82 7.95
CA LYS A 312 -16.02 11.84 7.34
C LYS A 312 -16.13 13.19 8.05
N VAL A 313 -17.23 13.45 8.71
CA VAL A 313 -17.49 14.67 9.50
C VAL A 313 -17.58 14.28 10.97
N ALA A 314 -17.09 15.14 11.84
CA ALA A 314 -17.21 14.95 13.27
C ALA A 314 -18.68 14.70 13.67
N THR A 315 -18.88 13.70 14.52
CA THR A 315 -20.21 13.37 15.05
C THR A 315 -20.59 14.33 16.17
N TYR A 316 -19.59 14.76 16.93
CA TYR A 316 -19.75 15.72 18.02
C TYR A 316 -18.92 16.96 17.73
N ASP A 317 -19.59 18.11 17.70
CA ASP A 317 -19.03 19.42 17.45
C ASP A 317 -19.81 20.51 18.22
N LYS A 318 -19.55 21.77 17.94
CA LYS A 318 -20.27 22.89 18.57
C LYS A 318 -21.78 22.83 18.38
N SER A 319 -22.27 22.29 17.27
CA SER A 319 -23.71 22.19 16.96
C SER A 319 -24.37 20.97 17.61
N ASN A 320 -23.59 19.93 17.87
CA ASN A 320 -24.01 18.69 18.51
C ASN A 320 -22.96 18.26 19.55
N PRO A 321 -22.91 18.92 20.72
CA PRO A 321 -21.90 18.61 21.73
C PRO A 321 -22.14 17.24 22.35
N ILE A 322 -21.11 16.69 23.00
CA ILE A 322 -21.21 15.44 23.77
C ILE A 322 -22.29 15.62 24.84
N PRO A 323 -23.29 14.72 24.90
CA PRO A 323 -24.43 14.84 25.83
C PRO A 323 -24.03 14.37 27.24
N SER A 324 -23.03 15.01 27.84
CA SER A 324 -22.60 14.73 29.22
C SER A 324 -21.91 15.96 29.81
N ASP A 325 -22.32 16.33 31.01
CA ASP A 325 -21.71 17.41 31.79
C ASP A 325 -20.78 16.86 32.90
N SER A 326 -20.69 15.53 33.03
CA SER A 326 -19.79 14.88 33.99
C SER A 326 -18.32 15.11 33.59
N LYS A 327 -17.43 15.07 34.57
CA LYS A 327 -16.00 15.08 34.29
C LYS A 327 -15.60 13.73 33.65
N ALA A 328 -15.30 13.73 32.38
CA ALA A 328 -14.92 12.53 31.64
C ALA A 328 -13.59 12.69 30.89
N VAL A 329 -12.87 11.60 30.79
CA VAL A 329 -11.77 11.43 29.86
C VAL A 329 -12.33 10.91 28.55
N ILE A 330 -11.99 11.54 27.43
CA ILE A 330 -12.46 11.17 26.10
C ILE A 330 -11.26 10.69 25.28
N MET A 331 -11.34 9.47 24.75
CA MET A 331 -10.34 8.87 23.89
C MET A 331 -10.93 8.69 22.49
N ASP A 332 -10.54 9.52 21.53
CA ASP A 332 -11.02 9.41 20.16
C ASP A 332 -9.99 8.65 19.30
N PHE A 333 -10.32 7.41 18.96
CA PHE A 333 -9.55 6.56 18.04
C PHE A 333 -10.09 6.61 16.61
N SER A 334 -11.04 7.47 16.35
CA SER A 334 -11.65 7.62 15.03
C SER A 334 -10.71 8.33 14.07
N TRP A 335 -10.73 7.89 12.84
CA TRP A 335 -10.11 8.62 11.75
C TRP A 335 -11.06 8.67 10.55
N PRO A 336 -11.38 9.85 10.02
CA PRO A 336 -11.16 11.19 10.61
C PRO A 336 -11.72 11.33 12.02
N PRO A 337 -11.27 12.33 12.82
CA PRO A 337 -11.76 12.53 14.18
C PRO A 337 -13.28 12.61 14.25
N SER A 338 -13.88 11.87 15.17
CA SER A 338 -15.33 11.87 15.37
C SER A 338 -15.79 12.94 16.34
N ILE A 339 -14.87 13.50 17.12
CA ILE A 339 -15.12 14.49 18.16
C ILE A 339 -14.25 15.70 17.88
N ASP A 340 -14.87 16.83 17.59
CA ASP A 340 -14.21 18.12 17.48
C ASP A 340 -14.07 18.75 18.87
N ALA A 341 -12.97 19.46 19.10
CA ALA A 341 -12.72 20.12 20.38
C ALA A 341 -13.83 21.13 20.77
N SER A 342 -14.49 21.74 19.78
CA SER A 342 -15.61 22.64 20.04
C SER A 342 -16.90 21.97 20.56
N GLY A 343 -17.01 20.64 20.40
CA GLY A 343 -18.10 19.83 20.94
C GLY A 343 -17.82 19.26 22.33
N VAL A 344 -16.68 19.57 22.92
CA VAL A 344 -16.22 19.06 24.20
C VAL A 344 -16.34 20.13 25.28
N SER A 345 -16.95 19.80 26.41
CA SER A 345 -17.05 20.74 27.53
C SER A 345 -15.70 20.94 28.23
N LYS A 346 -15.55 22.04 28.96
CA LYS A 346 -14.33 22.34 29.73
C LYS A 346 -14.03 21.32 30.84
N ASN A 347 -15.01 20.51 31.20
CA ASN A 347 -14.86 19.46 32.22
C ASN A 347 -14.27 18.18 31.65
N HIS A 348 -14.22 18.04 30.34
CA HIS A 348 -13.69 16.86 29.67
C HIS A 348 -12.24 17.04 29.26
N GLU A 349 -11.48 15.95 29.26
CA GLU A 349 -10.13 15.88 28.72
C GLU A 349 -10.14 15.03 27.44
N LEU A 350 -9.81 15.64 26.30
CA LEU A 350 -9.85 14.98 24.99
C LEU A 350 -8.45 14.51 24.57
N PHE A 351 -8.31 13.20 24.39
CA PHE A 351 -7.17 12.54 23.74
C PHE A 351 -7.56 12.17 22.30
N GLY A 352 -7.38 13.10 21.40
CA GLY A 352 -7.65 12.96 19.98
C GLY A 352 -6.43 12.53 19.17
N THR A 353 -6.54 12.64 17.84
CA THR A 353 -5.53 12.19 16.87
C THR A 353 -4.12 12.71 17.16
N GLU A 354 -3.96 13.99 17.50
CA GLU A 354 -2.65 14.57 17.80
C GLU A 354 -1.97 13.93 19.03
N TYR A 355 -2.76 13.58 20.04
CA TYR A 355 -2.23 12.89 21.22
C TYR A 355 -1.68 11.52 20.82
N TRP A 356 -2.41 10.76 20.00
CA TRP A 356 -2.00 9.42 19.55
C TRP A 356 -0.77 9.47 18.65
N ILE A 357 -0.67 10.46 17.77
CA ILE A 357 0.53 10.69 16.94
C ILE A 357 1.74 10.91 17.86
N ARG A 358 1.63 11.82 18.83
CA ARG A 358 2.74 12.11 19.78
C ARG A 358 3.10 10.91 20.65
N ALA A 359 2.12 10.15 21.10
CA ALA A 359 2.35 8.95 21.88
C ALA A 359 3.09 7.87 21.08
N SER A 360 2.71 7.66 19.83
CA SER A 360 3.36 6.69 18.94
C SER A 360 4.81 7.08 18.60
N HIS A 361 5.08 8.36 18.40
CA HIS A 361 6.45 8.85 18.15
C HIS A 361 7.36 8.59 19.36
N ARG A 362 6.85 8.79 20.59
CA ARG A 362 7.61 8.49 21.82
C ARG A 362 7.95 7.01 21.91
N LEU A 363 6.99 6.12 21.65
CA LEU A 363 7.24 4.68 21.63
C LEU A 363 8.28 4.28 20.59
N GLY A 364 8.27 4.91 19.42
CA GLY A 364 9.26 4.67 18.35
C GLY A 364 10.69 4.97 18.81
N ILE A 365 10.88 6.01 19.64
CA ILE A 365 12.18 6.35 20.22
C ILE A 365 12.59 5.34 21.30
N GLU A 366 11.65 5.00 22.21
CA GLU A 366 11.91 4.07 23.32
C GLU A 366 12.26 2.65 22.84
N TRP A 367 11.69 2.22 21.70
CA TRP A 367 11.86 0.86 21.17
C TRP A 367 12.93 0.74 20.09
N ASP A 368 13.71 1.81 19.86
CA ASP A 368 14.78 1.86 18.86
C ASP A 368 14.33 1.36 17.47
N TYR A 369 13.24 1.92 16.98
CA TYR A 369 12.73 1.62 15.63
C TYR A 369 13.76 1.90 14.54
N SER A 370 14.66 2.86 14.80
CA SER A 370 15.68 3.27 13.82
C SER A 370 16.58 2.11 13.41
N SER A 371 17.07 1.31 14.36
CA SER A 371 17.90 0.13 14.08
C SER A 371 17.16 -0.94 13.25
N THR A 372 15.87 -1.15 13.52
CA THR A 372 15.07 -2.10 12.76
C THR A 372 14.80 -1.58 11.35
N ILE A 373 14.50 -0.29 11.18
CA ILE A 373 14.31 0.35 9.89
C ILE A 373 15.59 0.25 9.06
N GLU A 374 16.74 0.57 9.62
CA GLU A 374 18.03 0.50 8.94
C GLU A 374 18.34 -0.92 8.43
N LYS A 375 18.16 -1.94 9.27
CA LYS A 375 18.34 -3.35 8.87
C LYS A 375 17.36 -3.76 7.76
N SER A 376 16.13 -3.26 7.81
CA SER A 376 15.12 -3.55 6.80
C SER A 376 15.47 -2.97 5.43
N GLU A 377 16.17 -1.84 5.37
CA GLU A 377 16.61 -1.22 4.12
C GLU A 377 17.51 -2.12 3.29
N ALA A 378 18.46 -2.80 3.92
CA ALA A 378 19.33 -3.76 3.25
C ALA A 378 18.53 -4.92 2.65
N MET A 379 17.57 -5.44 3.40
CA MET A 379 16.69 -6.51 2.94
C MET A 379 15.76 -6.07 1.81
N ILE A 380 15.15 -4.89 1.91
CA ILE A 380 14.33 -4.31 0.85
C ILE A 380 15.15 -4.16 -0.42
N SER A 381 16.38 -3.67 -0.32
CA SER A 381 17.29 -3.52 -1.47
C SER A 381 17.63 -4.87 -2.13
N GLN A 382 17.84 -5.93 -1.36
CA GLN A 382 18.07 -7.27 -1.92
C GLN A 382 16.82 -7.82 -2.63
N ILE A 383 15.62 -7.65 -2.05
CA ILE A 383 14.37 -8.10 -2.67
C ILE A 383 14.10 -7.27 -3.93
N GLN A 384 14.35 -5.97 -3.90
CA GLN A 384 14.25 -5.06 -5.03
C GLN A 384 15.16 -5.51 -6.18
N GLN A 385 16.43 -5.78 -5.90
CA GLN A 385 17.36 -6.22 -6.92
C GLN A 385 16.88 -7.49 -7.62
N ARG A 386 16.47 -8.50 -6.85
CA ARG A 386 15.91 -9.75 -7.41
C ARG A 386 14.63 -9.52 -8.22
N PHE A 387 13.78 -8.60 -7.79
CA PHE A 387 12.59 -8.22 -8.53
C PHE A 387 12.97 -7.61 -9.88
N MET A 388 13.91 -6.67 -9.90
CA MET A 388 14.39 -6.02 -11.12
C MET A 388 15.09 -7.00 -12.05
N ASP A 389 15.92 -7.90 -11.51
CA ASP A 389 16.59 -8.95 -12.28
C ASP A 389 15.58 -9.88 -12.94
N ALA A 390 14.61 -10.39 -12.18
CA ALA A 390 13.57 -11.27 -12.71
C ALA A 390 12.69 -10.56 -13.77
N LEU A 391 12.44 -9.27 -13.59
CA LEU A 391 11.72 -8.45 -14.54
C LEU A 391 12.50 -8.27 -15.84
N THR A 392 13.79 -7.96 -15.72
CA THR A 392 14.72 -7.81 -16.84
C THR A 392 14.83 -9.12 -17.63
N ASP A 393 15.05 -10.24 -16.96
CA ASP A 393 15.15 -11.55 -17.60
C ASP A 393 13.88 -11.92 -18.38
N LYS A 394 12.71 -11.65 -17.82
CA LYS A 394 11.44 -11.89 -18.52
C LYS A 394 11.23 -10.98 -19.70
N THR A 395 11.59 -9.71 -19.56
CA THR A 395 11.52 -8.74 -20.66
C THR A 395 12.42 -9.16 -21.80
N ARG A 396 13.65 -9.55 -21.50
CA ARG A 396 14.60 -10.09 -22.48
C ARG A 396 14.08 -11.38 -23.14
N ALA A 397 13.51 -12.29 -22.36
CA ALA A 397 12.93 -13.52 -22.89
C ALA A 397 11.75 -13.26 -23.84
N LYS A 398 10.86 -12.34 -23.48
CA LYS A 398 9.74 -11.94 -24.37
C LYS A 398 10.21 -11.26 -25.63
N PHE A 399 11.16 -10.34 -25.51
CA PHE A 399 11.76 -9.66 -26.64
C PHE A 399 12.45 -10.68 -27.58
N ARG A 400 13.22 -11.61 -27.04
CA ARG A 400 13.85 -12.69 -27.81
C ARG A 400 12.81 -13.55 -28.53
N ALA A 401 11.77 -14.02 -27.85
CA ALA A 401 10.72 -14.82 -28.45
C ALA A 401 10.02 -14.07 -29.61
N PHE A 402 9.71 -12.79 -29.40
CA PHE A 402 9.13 -11.93 -30.41
C PHE A 402 10.04 -11.80 -31.63
N MET A 403 11.34 -11.45 -31.42
CA MET A 403 12.30 -11.28 -32.50
C MET A 403 12.44 -12.55 -33.36
N TYR A 404 12.58 -13.70 -32.71
CA TYR A 404 12.67 -14.97 -33.44
C TYR A 404 11.40 -15.28 -34.24
N GLN A 405 10.21 -15.06 -33.67
CA GLN A 405 8.94 -15.28 -34.37
C GLN A 405 8.77 -14.33 -35.56
N THR A 406 9.09 -13.06 -35.38
CA THR A 406 8.97 -12.03 -36.42
C THR A 406 9.90 -12.30 -37.59
N LEU A 407 11.18 -12.55 -37.28
CA LEU A 407 12.16 -12.80 -38.32
C LEU A 407 11.97 -14.17 -39.01
N GLU A 408 11.43 -15.16 -38.31
CA GLU A 408 11.02 -16.41 -38.93
C GLU A 408 9.86 -16.20 -39.91
N ALA A 409 8.87 -15.39 -39.54
CA ALA A 409 7.77 -15.03 -40.49
C ALA A 409 8.27 -14.25 -41.72
N LEU A 410 9.22 -13.32 -41.50
CA LEU A 410 9.85 -12.62 -42.63
C LEU A 410 10.66 -13.56 -43.49
N SER A 411 11.39 -14.53 -42.95
CA SER A 411 12.16 -15.49 -43.75
C SER A 411 11.28 -16.31 -44.67
N GLN A 412 10.07 -16.70 -44.25
CA GLN A 412 9.08 -17.38 -45.10
C GLN A 412 8.62 -16.50 -46.28
N GLN A 413 8.52 -15.18 -46.07
CA GLN A 413 8.20 -14.24 -47.15
C GLN A 413 9.36 -14.06 -48.11
N TRP A 414 10.59 -14.03 -47.62
CA TRP A 414 11.80 -13.95 -48.45
C TRP A 414 11.98 -15.20 -49.31
N GLU A 415 11.70 -16.40 -48.76
CA GLU A 415 11.73 -17.68 -49.48
C GLU A 415 10.77 -17.75 -50.64
N GLN A 416 9.68 -17.00 -50.60
CA GLN A 416 8.68 -16.92 -51.65
C GLN A 416 8.97 -15.88 -52.76
N SER A 417 10.09 -15.14 -52.62
CA SER A 417 10.46 -14.10 -53.57
C SER A 417 11.17 -14.68 -54.81
N GLU A 418 11.03 -14.02 -55.96
CA GLU A 418 11.64 -14.43 -57.25
C GLU A 418 13.15 -14.60 -57.21
N HIS A 419 13.83 -14.10 -56.20
CA HIS A 419 15.26 -14.14 -56.05
C HIS A 419 15.75 -15.19 -55.03
N ALA A 420 14.88 -16.06 -54.57
CA ALA A 420 15.14 -17.01 -53.49
C ALA A 420 15.54 -18.40 -53.98
N GLU A 421 15.44 -18.73 -55.29
CA GLU A 421 15.56 -20.10 -55.86
C GLU A 421 16.85 -20.81 -55.43
N ASP A 422 17.98 -20.09 -55.30
CA ASP A 422 19.28 -20.65 -54.88
C ASP A 422 19.58 -20.46 -53.36
N SER A 423 18.78 -19.71 -52.64
CA SER A 423 19.06 -19.21 -51.28
C SER A 423 18.09 -19.69 -50.21
N SER A 424 17.00 -20.36 -50.60
CA SER A 424 15.85 -20.65 -49.69
C SER A 424 16.26 -21.41 -48.40
N THR A 425 17.17 -22.39 -48.53
CA THR A 425 17.66 -23.16 -47.35
C THR A 425 18.53 -22.35 -46.38
N GLN A 426 19.00 -21.18 -46.80
CA GLN A 426 19.87 -20.33 -45.99
C GLN A 426 19.13 -19.20 -45.27
N LEU A 427 17.95 -18.80 -45.80
CA LEU A 427 17.19 -17.64 -45.29
C LEU A 427 16.67 -17.86 -43.87
N GLY A 428 16.11 -19.03 -43.58
CA GLY A 428 15.67 -19.37 -42.21
C GLY A 428 16.80 -19.47 -41.20
N ALA A 429 17.98 -19.87 -41.62
CA ALA A 429 19.17 -19.82 -40.73
C ALA A 429 19.66 -18.38 -40.55
N PHE A 430 19.65 -17.59 -41.63
CA PHE A 430 20.05 -16.19 -41.62
C PHE A 430 19.12 -15.32 -40.76
N SER A 431 17.81 -15.52 -40.85
CA SER A 431 16.86 -14.81 -39.96
C SER A 431 17.14 -15.03 -38.50
N ARG A 432 17.54 -16.25 -38.11
CA ARG A 432 17.95 -16.58 -36.72
C ARG A 432 19.25 -15.92 -36.31
N GLU A 433 20.22 -15.75 -37.22
CA GLU A 433 21.44 -14.99 -36.96
C GLU A 433 21.14 -13.51 -36.71
N ILE A 434 20.29 -12.91 -37.53
CA ILE A 434 19.83 -11.53 -37.35
C ILE A 434 19.15 -11.39 -36.00
N ALA A 435 18.21 -12.31 -35.66
CA ALA A 435 17.55 -12.32 -34.36
C ALA A 435 18.53 -12.45 -33.20
N THR A 436 19.52 -13.31 -33.34
CA THR A 436 20.57 -13.51 -32.33
C THR A 436 21.43 -12.24 -32.15
N TRP A 437 21.83 -11.63 -33.25
CA TRP A 437 22.59 -10.40 -33.21
C TRP A 437 21.83 -9.28 -32.50
N ILE A 438 20.56 -9.05 -32.88
CA ILE A 438 19.71 -8.03 -32.27
C ILE A 438 19.52 -8.30 -30.76
N CYS A 439 19.25 -9.55 -30.39
CA CYS A 439 19.02 -9.93 -28.98
C CYS A 439 20.29 -9.85 -28.09
N ASN A 440 21.47 -9.85 -28.67
CA ASN A 440 22.74 -9.79 -27.95
C ASN A 440 23.32 -8.37 -27.85
N GLN A 441 22.62 -7.36 -28.37
CA GLN A 441 23.06 -5.97 -28.18
C GLN A 441 22.83 -5.55 -26.72
N ASP A 442 23.85 -4.99 -26.10
CA ASP A 442 23.79 -4.47 -24.71
C ASP A 442 23.28 -3.02 -24.62
N GLY A 443 22.91 -2.42 -25.75
CA GLY A 443 22.43 -1.06 -25.85
C GLY A 443 21.75 -0.75 -27.18
N PRO A 444 21.42 0.52 -27.43
CA PRO A 444 20.84 0.95 -28.69
C PRO A 444 21.84 0.74 -29.83
N PHE A 445 21.34 0.21 -30.93
CA PHE A 445 22.10 0.09 -32.19
C PHE A 445 21.39 0.91 -33.28
N THR A 446 22.16 1.28 -34.30
CA THR A 446 21.65 2.08 -35.41
C THR A 446 21.23 1.20 -36.59
N THR A 447 20.36 1.75 -37.47
CA THR A 447 20.00 1.08 -38.72
C THR A 447 21.22 0.77 -39.58
N VAL A 448 22.25 1.63 -39.54
CA VAL A 448 23.53 1.42 -40.27
C VAL A 448 24.30 0.20 -39.73
N GLU A 449 24.29 -0.03 -38.41
CA GLU A 449 24.95 -1.21 -37.83
C GLU A 449 24.19 -2.48 -38.18
N LEU A 450 22.88 -2.45 -38.23
CA LEU A 450 22.03 -3.56 -38.65
C LEU A 450 22.25 -3.85 -40.16
N ASP A 451 22.26 -2.82 -41.02
CA ASP A 451 22.54 -2.95 -42.44
C ASP A 451 23.92 -3.56 -42.68
N ASN A 452 24.93 -3.10 -41.97
CA ASN A 452 26.28 -3.65 -42.06
C ASN A 452 26.32 -5.13 -41.66
N MET A 453 25.60 -5.50 -40.59
CA MET A 453 25.51 -6.90 -40.16
C MET A 453 24.84 -7.76 -41.24
N VAL A 454 23.73 -7.30 -41.82
CA VAL A 454 23.00 -8.03 -42.86
C VAL A 454 23.80 -8.14 -44.16
N LEU A 455 24.39 -7.03 -44.59
CA LEU A 455 25.11 -6.97 -45.87
C LEU A 455 26.50 -7.61 -45.85
N SER A 456 27.11 -7.78 -44.65
CA SER A 456 28.44 -8.40 -44.47
C SER A 456 28.38 -9.92 -44.25
N THR A 457 27.21 -10.56 -44.45
CA THR A 457 27.11 -12.00 -44.25
C THR A 457 27.98 -12.80 -45.20
N ASP A 458 28.61 -13.86 -44.70
CA ASP A 458 29.37 -14.85 -45.51
C ASP A 458 28.45 -15.84 -46.24
N ARG A 459 27.13 -15.73 -46.08
CA ARG A 459 26.17 -16.62 -46.72
C ARG A 459 26.01 -16.29 -48.19
N GLN A 460 25.84 -17.33 -48.99
CA GLN A 460 25.58 -17.19 -50.41
C GLN A 460 24.10 -16.83 -50.64
N ILE A 461 23.76 -15.57 -50.41
CA ILE A 461 22.42 -14.99 -50.63
C ILE A 461 22.54 -13.92 -51.67
N ASN A 462 21.56 -13.86 -52.60
CA ASN A 462 21.52 -12.88 -53.70
C ASN A 462 21.62 -11.44 -53.11
N PRO A 463 22.52 -10.57 -53.61
CA PRO A 463 22.72 -9.22 -53.14
C PRO A 463 21.44 -8.34 -53.17
N THR A 464 20.54 -8.57 -54.16
CA THR A 464 19.29 -7.85 -54.24
C THR A 464 18.35 -8.27 -53.10
N LEU A 465 18.35 -9.56 -52.76
CA LEU A 465 17.59 -10.09 -51.65
C LEU A 465 18.12 -9.64 -50.30
N LEU A 466 19.47 -9.55 -50.13
CA LEU A 466 20.10 -9.01 -48.91
C LEU A 466 19.69 -7.55 -48.65
N LYS A 467 19.59 -6.72 -49.68
CA LYS A 467 19.11 -5.33 -49.53
C LYS A 467 17.65 -5.30 -49.10
N ARG A 468 16.82 -6.19 -49.65
CA ARG A 468 15.43 -6.32 -49.21
C ARG A 468 15.34 -6.80 -47.79
N VAL A 469 16.13 -7.81 -47.38
CA VAL A 469 16.19 -8.29 -45.99
C VAL A 469 16.52 -7.15 -45.06
N ALA A 470 17.55 -6.35 -45.34
CA ALA A 470 17.92 -5.19 -44.54
C ALA A 470 16.78 -4.18 -44.42
N SER A 471 16.10 -3.85 -45.52
CA SER A 471 14.92 -2.95 -45.49
C SER A 471 13.78 -3.51 -44.69
N ASP A 472 13.39 -4.75 -44.92
CA ASP A 472 12.24 -5.40 -44.25
C ASP A 472 12.49 -5.53 -42.74
N VAL A 473 13.71 -5.84 -42.34
CA VAL A 473 14.09 -5.89 -40.91
C VAL A 473 14.05 -4.50 -40.29
N ASN A 474 14.60 -3.47 -40.95
CA ASN A 474 14.56 -2.09 -40.48
C ASN A 474 13.12 -1.54 -40.36
N GLU A 475 12.21 -1.94 -41.26
CA GLU A 475 10.80 -1.53 -41.19
C GLU A 475 10.01 -2.24 -40.09
N THR A 476 10.50 -3.40 -39.66
CA THR A 476 9.81 -4.27 -38.69
C THR A 476 10.26 -4.02 -37.26
N ILE A 477 11.48 -3.56 -37.08
CA ILE A 477 12.09 -3.27 -35.77
C ILE A 477 12.01 -1.79 -35.44
#